data_d31776a22fa44f0abb4528ec97cf4494
#
_entry.id   d31776a22fa44f0abb4528ec97cf4494
#
_cell.length_a   1.000
_cell.length_b   1.000
_cell.length_c   1.000
_cell.angle_alpha   90.00
_cell.angle_beta   90.00
_cell.angle_gamma   90.00
#
_symmetry.space_group_name_H-M   'P 1'
#
loop_
_entity.id
_entity.type
_entity.pdbx_description
1 polymer ?
#
loop_
_entity_poly.entity_id
_entity_poly.type
_entity_poly.pdbx_seq_one_letter_code
_entity_poly.pdbx_strand_id
1 'polypeptide(L)'
;QCGRDFIIDVRISGDEYSDGGLTLNDMIYVSKQLEKATVDFIHVSGGNTIKKGSSMPASGTAPAPHKHASEEIKKHVSIPVATVSRINEPWVADELIANGVCDACMIGRPNLCDSEFANKAKAGKIDEIRPCIGCGRCLTGIMFGKPISCTVNPAVEKEEIDEAPVKKKVLVVGGGPAGMEAAYVAKKRGHEVVLCEQSDRLGGQLNIACVPIGKQEITKVVKYMKSQLTGVDVRLNTTVTKEMIENEFKDYEVITTVGATPKEIEPYKVFKQTMTADDILSGKKFPGRKIVIIGGGSVGCETADYLAPLINDLFPTNRDITLIEMTKGLMTGESGATKSLLTRRMMEKGVKIELNSKITYVDENTIKYEKNHQEYVLDDVDTLVFAVGYNPVASPIENAHLIGDCQKVGTLKDAITNAYQITKEI
;
A
#
# COMPACT_ATOMS: atom_id res chain seq x y z
N GLN A 1 -7.83 44.73 -1.17
CA GLN A 1 -8.33 44.62 0.22
C GLN A 1 -7.25 44.10 1.19
N CYS A 2 -6.33 43.21 0.72
CA CYS A 2 -5.28 42.62 1.58
C CYS A 2 -3.92 43.34 1.56
N GLY A 3 -3.76 44.39 0.74
CA GLY A 3 -2.49 45.07 0.58
C GLY A 3 -1.53 44.45 -0.42
N ARG A 4 -0.38 45.08 -0.67
CA ARG A 4 0.61 44.61 -1.68
C ARG A 4 1.50 43.49 -1.15
N ASP A 5 1.56 43.28 0.16
CA ASP A 5 2.40 42.26 0.80
C ASP A 5 1.69 40.92 0.94
N PHE A 6 0.46 40.80 0.39
CA PHE A 6 -0.29 39.53 0.37
C PHE A 6 0.21 38.65 -0.77
N ILE A 7 0.77 37.47 -0.45
CA ILE A 7 1.31 36.52 -1.42
C ILE A 7 0.17 35.84 -2.20
N ILE A 8 0.27 35.88 -3.52
CA ILE A 8 -0.66 35.20 -4.43
C ILE A 8 0.02 33.99 -5.02
N ASP A 9 -0.38 32.80 -4.57
CA ASP A 9 0.01 31.50 -5.14
C ASP A 9 -1.07 31.02 -6.09
N VAL A 10 -0.68 30.64 -7.32
CA VAL A 10 -1.59 30.08 -8.31
C VAL A 10 -1.15 28.67 -8.68
N ARG A 11 -2.04 27.71 -8.42
CA ARG A 11 -1.81 26.31 -8.81
C ARG A 11 -2.35 26.06 -10.20
N ILE A 12 -1.49 25.50 -11.09
CA ILE A 12 -1.81 25.15 -12.46
C ILE A 12 -1.52 23.68 -12.73
N SER A 13 -2.16 23.12 -13.79
CA SER A 13 -1.77 21.82 -14.35
C SER A 13 -0.76 22.08 -15.46
N GLY A 14 0.53 21.80 -15.23
CA GLY A 14 1.58 22.10 -16.20
C GLY A 14 1.47 21.35 -17.51
N ASP A 15 0.77 20.20 -17.51
CA ASP A 15 0.36 19.43 -18.68
C ASP A 15 -0.84 18.56 -18.28
N GLU A 16 -1.87 18.48 -19.09
CA GLU A 16 -3.05 17.66 -18.81
C GLU A 16 -2.90 16.21 -19.28
N TYR A 17 -1.92 15.91 -20.10
CA TYR A 17 -1.62 14.56 -20.63
C TYR A 17 -2.81 13.89 -21.34
N SER A 18 -3.73 14.65 -21.90
CA SER A 18 -4.92 14.13 -22.57
C SER A 18 -5.14 14.80 -23.91
N ASP A 19 -5.70 14.07 -24.88
CA ASP A 19 -6.02 14.60 -26.19
C ASP A 19 -7.03 15.75 -26.06
N GLY A 20 -6.75 16.90 -26.69
CA GLY A 20 -7.54 18.11 -26.60
C GLY A 20 -7.43 18.88 -25.28
N GLY A 21 -6.59 18.41 -24.35
CA GLY A 21 -6.26 19.12 -23.11
C GLY A 21 -5.17 20.16 -23.30
N LEU A 22 -4.95 20.99 -22.27
CA LEU A 22 -3.88 21.98 -22.25
C LEU A 22 -2.52 21.29 -22.21
N THR A 23 -1.63 21.72 -23.08
CA THR A 23 -0.27 21.21 -23.21
C THR A 23 0.71 22.03 -22.39
N LEU A 24 1.92 21.52 -22.21
CA LEU A 24 3.01 22.24 -21.55
C LEU A 24 3.27 23.61 -22.21
N ASN A 25 3.20 23.72 -23.55
CA ASN A 25 3.40 24.98 -24.25
C ASN A 25 2.31 26.01 -23.93
N ASP A 26 1.06 25.56 -23.82
CA ASP A 26 -0.06 26.43 -23.38
C ASP A 26 0.19 26.94 -21.96
N MET A 27 0.67 26.07 -21.08
CA MET A 27 0.91 26.40 -19.67
C MET A 27 2.15 27.29 -19.46
N ILE A 28 3.15 27.20 -20.31
CA ILE A 28 4.24 28.19 -20.36
C ILE A 28 3.69 29.58 -20.71
N TYR A 29 2.82 29.66 -21.71
CA TYR A 29 2.17 30.94 -22.05
C TYR A 29 1.33 31.47 -20.88
N VAL A 30 0.49 30.62 -20.27
CA VAL A 30 -0.31 30.98 -19.10
C VAL A 30 0.56 31.48 -17.95
N SER A 31 1.67 30.79 -17.65
CA SER A 31 2.60 31.15 -16.57
C SER A 31 3.19 32.56 -16.78
N LYS A 32 3.56 32.91 -18.03
CA LYS A 32 4.02 34.26 -18.37
C LYS A 32 2.93 35.32 -18.17
N GLN A 33 1.66 34.99 -18.43
CA GLN A 33 0.55 35.94 -18.19
C GLN A 33 0.26 36.08 -16.68
N LEU A 34 0.37 35.02 -15.90
CA LEU A 34 0.22 35.07 -14.44
C LEU A 34 1.31 35.96 -13.80
N GLU A 35 2.55 35.83 -14.22
CA GLU A 35 3.66 36.70 -13.79
C GLU A 35 3.37 38.18 -14.11
N LYS A 36 2.94 38.49 -15.34
CA LYS A 36 2.52 39.84 -15.72
C LYS A 36 1.33 40.37 -14.91
N ALA A 37 0.45 39.48 -14.45
CA ALA A 37 -0.67 39.81 -13.57
C ALA A 37 -0.28 39.90 -12.08
N THR A 38 1.01 39.96 -11.78
CA THR A 38 1.56 40.11 -10.41
C THR A 38 1.27 38.94 -9.46
N VAL A 39 1.23 37.73 -9.99
CA VAL A 39 1.27 36.49 -9.18
C VAL A 39 2.69 36.34 -8.63
N ASP A 40 2.80 35.98 -7.35
CA ASP A 40 4.09 35.89 -6.65
C ASP A 40 4.71 34.51 -6.74
N PHE A 41 3.89 33.46 -6.97
CA PHE A 41 4.33 32.07 -6.91
C PHE A 41 3.46 31.17 -7.80
N ILE A 42 4.09 30.25 -8.53
CA ILE A 42 3.38 29.26 -9.37
C ILE A 42 3.60 27.85 -8.81
N HIS A 43 2.51 27.18 -8.50
CA HIS A 43 2.51 25.80 -8.04
C HIS A 43 2.12 24.87 -9.22
N VAL A 44 3.08 24.14 -9.78
CA VAL A 44 2.88 23.29 -10.94
C VAL A 44 2.49 21.88 -10.52
N SER A 45 1.30 21.48 -10.91
CA SER A 45 0.74 20.12 -10.84
C SER A 45 0.73 19.51 -12.24
N GLY A 46 0.00 18.43 -12.46
CA GLY A 46 -0.19 17.84 -13.79
C GLY A 46 -1.38 16.92 -13.85
N GLY A 47 -1.82 16.64 -15.09
CA GLY A 47 -2.93 15.76 -15.37
C GLY A 47 -4.30 16.37 -15.12
N ASN A 48 -5.31 15.61 -15.48
CA ASN A 48 -6.72 15.95 -15.28
C ASN A 48 -7.52 14.72 -14.83
N THR A 49 -8.85 14.86 -14.72
CA THR A 49 -9.75 13.78 -14.31
C THR A 49 -10.09 12.79 -15.43
N ILE A 50 -9.88 13.16 -16.70
CA ILE A 50 -10.16 12.32 -17.87
C ILE A 50 -9.15 11.18 -17.94
N LYS A 51 -7.86 11.49 -17.86
CA LYS A 51 -6.80 10.49 -17.82
C LYS A 51 -6.56 10.04 -16.37
N LYS A 52 -7.30 9.02 -15.97
CA LYS A 52 -7.26 8.48 -14.59
C LYS A 52 -5.83 8.19 -14.13
N GLY A 53 -5.48 8.69 -12.96
CA GLY A 53 -4.15 8.52 -12.34
C GLY A 53 -3.11 9.54 -12.76
N SER A 54 -3.36 10.43 -13.73
CA SER A 54 -2.43 11.47 -14.13
C SER A 54 -2.29 12.56 -13.06
N SER A 55 -3.39 13.08 -12.54
CA SER A 55 -3.40 14.13 -11.50
C SER A 55 -3.07 13.62 -10.09
N MET A 56 -3.37 12.36 -9.80
CA MET A 56 -3.14 11.73 -8.50
C MET A 56 -2.40 10.40 -8.66
N PRO A 57 -1.11 10.41 -8.96
CA PRO A 57 -0.33 9.21 -9.19
C PRO A 57 -0.31 8.28 -7.97
N ALA A 58 -0.55 6.98 -8.23
CA ALA A 58 -0.57 5.94 -7.22
C ALA A 58 0.83 5.36 -6.96
N SER A 59 0.91 4.43 -6.02
CA SER A 59 2.07 3.55 -5.81
C SER A 59 2.51 2.91 -7.13
N GLY A 60 3.81 2.73 -7.31
CA GLY A 60 4.39 2.22 -8.56
C GLY A 60 4.60 3.26 -9.66
N THR A 61 4.15 4.50 -9.47
CA THR A 61 4.55 5.63 -10.34
C THR A 61 5.87 6.21 -9.84
N ALA A 62 6.74 6.65 -10.74
CA ALA A 62 7.98 7.31 -10.37
C ALA A 62 7.75 8.54 -9.47
N PRO A 63 8.70 8.89 -8.58
CA PRO A 63 8.67 10.14 -7.83
C PRO A 63 8.62 11.36 -8.75
N ALA A 64 7.95 12.42 -8.29
CA ALA A 64 7.83 13.70 -8.98
C ALA A 64 7.50 13.59 -10.49
N PRO A 65 6.41 12.89 -10.89
CA PRO A 65 6.14 12.60 -12.31
C PRO A 65 5.88 13.85 -13.15
N HIS A 66 5.58 15.00 -12.53
CA HIS A 66 5.33 16.26 -13.21
C HIS A 66 6.56 17.20 -13.19
N LYS A 67 7.72 16.74 -12.73
CA LYS A 67 8.92 17.57 -12.55
C LYS A 67 9.36 18.28 -13.84
N HIS A 68 9.23 17.65 -15.01
CA HIS A 68 9.60 18.23 -16.30
C HIS A 68 8.78 19.49 -16.63
N ALA A 69 7.50 19.51 -16.25
CA ALA A 69 6.66 20.69 -16.48
C ALA A 69 7.07 21.86 -15.58
N SER A 70 7.42 21.58 -14.32
CA SER A 70 7.95 22.61 -13.41
C SER A 70 9.27 23.16 -13.89
N GLU A 71 10.20 22.27 -14.30
CA GLU A 71 11.52 22.63 -14.83
C GLU A 71 11.41 23.53 -16.08
N GLU A 72 10.52 23.15 -17.01
CA GLU A 72 10.37 23.90 -18.24
C GLU A 72 9.68 25.28 -17.99
N ILE A 73 8.62 25.32 -17.19
CA ILE A 73 7.94 26.57 -16.82
C ILE A 73 8.92 27.53 -16.13
N LYS A 74 9.75 27.01 -15.20
CA LYS A 74 10.74 27.81 -14.47
C LYS A 74 11.74 28.54 -15.39
N LYS A 75 12.10 27.96 -16.52
CA LYS A 75 12.98 28.62 -17.52
C LYS A 75 12.35 29.85 -18.17
N HIS A 76 11.04 30.04 -18.03
CA HIS A 76 10.28 31.05 -18.76
C HIS A 76 9.65 32.14 -17.88
N VAL A 77 9.77 32.01 -16.55
CA VAL A 77 9.31 33.02 -15.57
C VAL A 77 10.43 33.35 -14.58
N SER A 78 10.35 34.51 -13.94
CA SER A 78 11.30 34.95 -12.90
C SER A 78 10.78 34.74 -11.47
N ILE A 79 9.47 34.54 -11.32
CA ILE A 79 8.86 34.23 -10.03
C ILE A 79 9.11 32.79 -9.62
N PRO A 80 9.14 32.47 -8.33
CA PRO A 80 9.38 31.12 -7.83
C PRO A 80 8.36 30.08 -8.37
N VAL A 81 8.84 28.87 -8.65
CA VAL A 81 8.04 27.75 -9.13
C VAL A 81 8.15 26.57 -8.19
N ALA A 82 7.01 26.03 -7.75
CA ALA A 82 6.97 24.78 -7.00
C ALA A 82 6.53 23.60 -7.86
N THR A 83 7.00 22.41 -7.50
CA THR A 83 6.51 21.15 -8.03
C THR A 83 5.78 20.32 -6.97
N VAL A 84 4.91 19.43 -7.39
CA VAL A 84 4.14 18.54 -6.51
C VAL A 84 4.05 17.14 -7.10
N SER A 85 3.56 16.23 -6.32
CA SER A 85 3.18 14.87 -6.65
C SER A 85 4.27 13.84 -6.39
N ARG A 86 3.93 12.86 -5.53
CA ARG A 86 4.80 11.73 -5.16
C ARG A 86 6.22 12.12 -4.70
N ILE A 87 6.35 13.27 -4.04
CA ILE A 87 7.56 13.66 -3.34
C ILE A 87 7.40 13.11 -1.91
N ASN A 88 7.70 11.82 -1.76
CA ASN A 88 7.43 11.07 -0.52
C ASN A 88 8.68 10.91 0.35
N GLU A 89 9.83 11.29 -0.16
CA GLU A 89 11.12 11.19 0.50
C GLU A 89 11.80 12.57 0.55
N PRO A 90 12.43 12.95 1.66
CA PRO A 90 13.13 14.24 1.76
C PRO A 90 14.21 14.43 0.69
N TRP A 91 15.00 13.40 0.42
CA TRP A 91 16.06 13.45 -0.60
C TRP A 91 15.55 13.72 -2.01
N VAL A 92 14.31 13.31 -2.34
CA VAL A 92 13.69 13.66 -3.64
C VAL A 92 13.45 15.15 -3.74
N ALA A 93 12.98 15.78 -2.65
CA ALA A 93 12.78 17.23 -2.61
C ALA A 93 14.12 17.98 -2.75
N ASP A 94 15.13 17.55 -2.01
CA ASP A 94 16.47 18.14 -2.06
C ASP A 94 17.07 18.04 -3.46
N GLU A 95 16.98 16.89 -4.10
CA GLU A 95 17.47 16.65 -5.48
C GLU A 95 16.77 17.56 -6.49
N LEU A 96 15.45 17.72 -6.40
CA LEU A 96 14.69 18.59 -7.31
C LEU A 96 15.11 20.06 -7.19
N ILE A 97 15.33 20.53 -5.98
CA ILE A 97 15.77 21.92 -5.73
C ILE A 97 17.23 22.10 -6.13
N ALA A 98 18.11 21.19 -5.73
CA ALA A 98 19.54 21.26 -6.04
C ALA A 98 19.84 21.25 -7.55
N ASN A 99 19.04 20.49 -8.32
CA ASN A 99 19.14 20.42 -9.77
C ASN A 99 18.41 21.59 -10.50
N GLY A 100 17.83 22.54 -9.77
CA GLY A 100 17.16 23.69 -10.36
C GLY A 100 15.82 23.40 -11.04
N VAL A 101 15.23 22.22 -10.77
CA VAL A 101 13.92 21.81 -11.32
C VAL A 101 12.78 22.68 -10.80
N CYS A 102 12.90 23.10 -9.54
CA CYS A 102 11.92 23.96 -8.87
C CYS A 102 12.58 24.75 -7.73
N ASP A 103 11.88 25.76 -7.20
CA ASP A 103 12.33 26.53 -6.04
C ASP A 103 11.75 25.98 -4.73
N ALA A 104 10.63 25.24 -4.82
CA ALA A 104 9.98 24.64 -3.67
C ALA A 104 9.29 23.31 -4.05
N CYS A 105 9.08 22.47 -3.04
CA CYS A 105 8.33 21.21 -3.17
C CYS A 105 7.07 21.24 -2.31
N MET A 106 5.92 20.92 -2.92
CA MET A 106 4.64 20.84 -2.19
C MET A 106 4.40 19.42 -1.69
N ILE A 107 4.46 19.25 -0.36
CA ILE A 107 4.38 17.97 0.33
C ILE A 107 2.97 17.82 0.93
N GLY A 108 2.11 17.03 0.30
CA GLY A 108 0.73 16.79 0.76
C GLY A 108 0.57 15.48 1.54
N ARG A 109 0.48 14.36 0.81
CA ARG A 109 0.23 13.04 1.41
C ARG A 109 1.29 12.59 2.44
N PRO A 110 2.58 12.89 2.31
CA PRO A 110 3.54 12.60 3.37
C PRO A 110 3.22 13.30 4.68
N ASN A 111 2.77 14.57 4.67
CA ASN A 111 2.37 15.28 5.87
C ASN A 111 1.12 14.70 6.56
N LEU A 112 0.25 13.98 5.81
CA LEU A 112 -0.83 13.19 6.41
C LEU A 112 -0.32 11.92 7.10
N CYS A 113 0.78 11.37 6.59
CA CYS A 113 1.44 10.22 7.21
C CYS A 113 2.23 10.63 8.45
N ASP A 114 2.90 11.76 8.38
CA ASP A 114 3.76 12.31 9.43
C ASP A 114 3.73 13.83 9.37
N SER A 115 3.05 14.47 10.32
CA SER A 115 2.97 15.94 10.41
C SER A 115 4.33 16.58 10.62
N GLU A 116 5.28 15.84 11.21
CA GLU A 116 6.65 16.28 11.49
C GLU A 116 7.63 15.95 10.35
N PHE A 117 7.12 15.57 9.16
CA PHE A 117 7.95 15.19 8.02
C PHE A 117 9.09 16.16 7.75
N ALA A 118 8.80 17.45 7.62
CA ALA A 118 9.79 18.47 7.32
C ALA A 118 10.77 18.71 8.51
N ASN A 119 10.27 18.73 9.74
CA ASN A 119 11.10 18.92 10.94
C ASN A 119 12.05 17.73 11.16
N LYS A 120 11.57 16.51 10.98
CA LYS A 120 12.39 15.30 11.05
C LYS A 120 13.45 15.26 9.94
N ALA A 121 13.07 15.63 8.71
CA ALA A 121 14.00 15.74 7.59
C ALA A 121 15.12 16.74 7.90
N LYS A 122 14.76 17.96 8.36
CA LYS A 122 15.71 19.01 8.76
C LYS A 122 16.65 18.56 9.88
N ALA A 123 16.17 17.73 10.80
CA ALA A 123 16.96 17.18 11.90
C ALA A 123 17.80 15.95 11.52
N GLY A 124 17.76 15.49 10.26
CA GLY A 124 18.43 14.26 9.80
C GLY A 124 17.80 12.95 10.29
N LYS A 125 16.61 13.02 10.88
CA LYS A 125 15.89 11.88 11.47
C LYS A 125 15.02 11.14 10.44
N ILE A 126 15.61 10.76 9.32
CA ILE A 126 14.90 10.19 8.18
C ILE A 126 14.19 8.88 8.52
N ASP A 127 14.83 8.01 9.31
CA ASP A 127 14.25 6.72 9.71
C ASP A 127 13.10 6.85 10.73
N GLU A 128 12.92 8.04 11.33
CA GLU A 128 11.78 8.35 12.20
C GLU A 128 10.56 8.89 11.41
N ILE A 129 10.69 9.15 10.11
CA ILE A 129 9.58 9.63 9.28
C ILE A 129 8.66 8.45 8.92
N ARG A 130 7.38 8.55 9.27
CA ARG A 130 6.35 7.57 8.85
C ARG A 130 6.09 7.71 7.35
N PRO A 131 6.39 6.68 6.53
CA PRO A 131 6.42 6.83 5.08
C PRO A 131 5.04 6.80 4.43
N CYS A 132 4.80 7.68 3.46
CA CYS A 132 3.64 7.60 2.58
C CYS A 132 3.88 6.55 1.48
N ILE A 133 3.04 5.52 1.41
CA ILE A 133 3.10 4.46 0.41
C ILE A 133 2.30 4.76 -0.88
N GLY A 134 1.82 5.97 -1.06
CA GLY A 134 1.11 6.37 -2.29
C GLY A 134 -0.20 5.61 -2.59
N CYS A 135 -0.80 4.92 -1.62
CA CYS A 135 -1.97 4.06 -1.81
C CYS A 135 -3.26 4.81 -2.23
N GLY A 136 -3.32 6.13 -2.08
CA GLY A 136 -4.47 6.95 -2.47
C GLY A 136 -5.70 6.84 -1.55
N ARG A 137 -5.65 6.08 -0.46
CA ARG A 137 -6.79 5.87 0.45
C ARG A 137 -7.33 7.17 1.04
N CYS A 138 -6.47 8.10 1.45
CA CYS A 138 -6.84 9.41 1.97
C CYS A 138 -7.68 10.21 0.95
N LEU A 139 -7.27 10.22 -0.30
CA LEU A 139 -7.96 10.92 -1.39
C LEU A 139 -9.32 10.27 -1.71
N THR A 140 -9.36 8.93 -1.77
CA THR A 140 -10.61 8.20 -2.00
C THR A 140 -11.64 8.49 -0.91
N GLY A 141 -11.23 8.57 0.35
CA GLY A 141 -12.12 8.94 1.46
C GLY A 141 -12.77 10.30 1.25
N ILE A 142 -11.97 11.32 0.96
CA ILE A 142 -12.42 12.70 0.73
C ILE A 142 -13.40 12.77 -0.47
N MET A 143 -13.11 12.08 -1.58
CA MET A 143 -13.97 12.07 -2.76
C MET A 143 -15.38 11.49 -2.48
N PHE A 144 -15.52 10.65 -1.45
CA PHE A 144 -16.80 10.11 -1.01
C PHE A 144 -17.36 10.80 0.24
N GLY A 145 -16.86 12.00 0.58
CA GLY A 145 -17.35 12.80 1.72
C GLY A 145 -17.07 12.16 3.10
N LYS A 146 -16.09 11.25 3.18
CA LYS A 146 -15.67 10.63 4.44
C LYS A 146 -14.54 11.43 5.08
N PRO A 147 -14.40 11.39 6.41
CA PRO A 147 -13.25 11.96 7.10
C PRO A 147 -11.93 11.47 6.50
N ILE A 148 -10.93 12.32 6.53
CA ILE A 148 -9.60 11.97 6.05
C ILE A 148 -9.02 10.83 6.88
N SER A 149 -8.30 9.92 6.25
CA SER A 149 -7.65 8.81 6.95
C SER A 149 -6.42 8.34 6.17
N CYS A 150 -5.45 7.80 6.88
CA CYS A 150 -4.24 7.25 6.28
C CYS A 150 -4.14 5.74 6.51
N THR A 151 -3.54 5.02 5.58
CA THR A 151 -3.30 3.58 5.71
C THR A 151 -2.25 3.27 6.77
N VAL A 152 -1.23 4.09 6.88
CA VAL A 152 -0.08 3.84 7.76
C VAL A 152 -0.04 4.74 8.99
N ASN A 153 -0.87 5.79 9.05
CA ASN A 153 -1.02 6.64 10.22
C ASN A 153 -2.45 6.54 10.79
N PRO A 154 -2.67 5.80 11.88
CA PRO A 154 -3.98 5.66 12.51
C PRO A 154 -4.39 6.90 13.31
N ALA A 155 -3.45 7.80 13.59
CA ALA A 155 -3.64 8.99 14.43
C ALA A 155 -3.95 10.27 13.63
N VAL A 156 -4.25 10.16 12.33
CA VAL A 156 -4.67 11.35 11.54
C VAL A 156 -5.93 11.97 12.16
N GLU A 157 -5.87 13.26 12.44
CA GLU A 157 -6.95 14.04 13.10
C GLU A 157 -7.33 13.53 14.50
N LYS A 158 -6.44 12.79 15.16
CA LYS A 158 -6.65 12.28 16.51
C LYS A 158 -5.63 12.92 17.48
N GLU A 159 -6.00 12.89 18.74
CA GLU A 159 -5.13 13.33 19.82
C GLU A 159 -3.87 12.45 19.92
N GLU A 160 -2.84 13.00 20.53
CA GLU A 160 -1.61 12.27 20.84
C GLU A 160 -1.91 11.07 21.76
N ILE A 161 -0.95 10.15 21.80
CA ILE A 161 -1.01 9.00 22.70
C ILE A 161 -0.52 9.45 24.06
N ASP A 162 -1.45 9.56 25.03
CA ASP A 162 -1.13 9.89 26.40
C ASP A 162 -0.48 8.71 27.13
N GLU A 163 0.32 9.03 28.15
CA GLU A 163 0.80 8.00 29.07
C GLU A 163 -0.35 7.36 29.84
N ALA A 164 -0.29 6.05 30.04
CA ALA A 164 -1.26 5.33 30.83
C ALA A 164 -1.16 5.74 32.31
N PRO A 165 -2.29 5.94 32.99
CA PRO A 165 -2.30 6.26 34.42
C PRO A 165 -1.70 5.14 35.27
N VAL A 166 -1.80 3.89 34.81
CA VAL A 166 -1.22 2.71 35.45
C VAL A 166 -0.37 1.97 34.43
N LYS A 167 0.92 1.80 34.74
CA LYS A 167 1.84 1.06 33.88
C LYS A 167 1.62 -0.44 34.04
N LYS A 168 1.51 -1.15 32.92
CA LYS A 168 1.29 -2.59 32.85
C LYS A 168 2.48 -3.28 32.17
N LYS A 169 2.56 -4.60 32.32
CA LYS A 169 3.33 -5.48 31.47
C LYS A 169 2.45 -5.95 30.32
N VAL A 170 2.89 -5.79 29.10
CA VAL A 170 2.11 -6.11 27.88
C VAL A 170 2.88 -7.10 27.04
N LEU A 171 2.27 -8.25 26.77
CA LEU A 171 2.78 -9.23 25.82
C LEU A 171 2.04 -9.08 24.49
N VAL A 172 2.77 -8.86 23.40
CA VAL A 172 2.24 -8.87 22.05
C VAL A 172 2.67 -10.15 21.34
N VAL A 173 1.72 -10.96 20.88
CA VAL A 173 1.95 -12.22 20.19
C VAL A 173 1.70 -12.05 18.68
N GLY A 174 2.78 -12.06 17.90
CA GLY A 174 2.80 -11.84 16.46
C GLY A 174 3.41 -10.50 16.05
N GLY A 175 4.44 -10.55 15.21
CA GLY A 175 5.25 -9.40 14.76
C GLY A 175 4.82 -8.83 13.39
N GLY A 176 3.56 -9.03 13.01
CA GLY A 176 2.96 -8.39 11.83
C GLY A 176 2.70 -6.90 12.05
N PRO A 177 2.08 -6.19 11.06
CA PRO A 177 1.82 -4.75 11.18
C PRO A 177 0.94 -4.39 12.39
N ALA A 178 -0.06 -5.21 12.70
CA ALA A 178 -0.91 -5.01 13.88
C ALA A 178 -0.11 -5.14 15.19
N GLY A 179 0.74 -6.16 15.30
CA GLY A 179 1.56 -6.37 16.49
C GLY A 179 2.63 -5.31 16.68
N MET A 180 3.31 -4.91 15.62
CA MET A 180 4.28 -3.82 15.70
C MET A 180 3.64 -2.49 16.10
N GLU A 181 2.44 -2.16 15.57
CA GLU A 181 1.71 -0.95 15.97
C GLU A 181 1.23 -1.04 17.42
N ALA A 182 0.69 -2.20 17.85
CA ALA A 182 0.29 -2.42 19.23
C ALA A 182 1.47 -2.26 20.20
N ALA A 183 2.62 -2.88 19.91
CA ALA A 183 3.82 -2.74 20.72
C ALA A 183 4.31 -1.28 20.80
N TYR A 184 4.26 -0.56 19.68
CA TYR A 184 4.59 0.87 19.64
C TYR A 184 3.66 1.70 20.51
N VAL A 185 2.33 1.51 20.39
CA VAL A 185 1.33 2.24 21.18
C VAL A 185 1.49 1.94 22.65
N ALA A 186 1.58 0.66 23.05
CA ALA A 186 1.77 0.24 24.43
C ALA A 186 3.03 0.87 25.06
N LYS A 187 4.15 0.85 24.31
CA LYS A 187 5.39 1.52 24.72
C LYS A 187 5.20 3.03 24.91
N LYS A 188 4.52 3.70 23.95
CA LYS A 188 4.25 5.15 24.04
C LYS A 188 3.41 5.49 25.27
N ARG A 189 2.52 4.62 25.68
CA ARG A 189 1.76 4.73 26.93
C ARG A 189 2.59 4.46 28.18
N GLY A 190 3.86 4.05 28.02
CA GLY A 190 4.81 3.81 29.10
C GLY A 190 4.73 2.41 29.71
N HIS A 191 4.10 1.43 29.06
CA HIS A 191 4.08 0.03 29.48
C HIS A 191 5.43 -0.65 29.24
N GLU A 192 5.71 -1.70 30.01
CA GLU A 192 6.76 -2.67 29.73
C GLU A 192 6.24 -3.65 28.65
N VAL A 193 6.93 -3.73 27.50
CA VAL A 193 6.42 -4.46 26.34
C VAL A 193 7.38 -5.55 25.90
N VAL A 194 6.85 -6.78 25.77
CA VAL A 194 7.49 -7.91 25.10
C VAL A 194 6.72 -8.22 23.83
N LEU A 195 7.41 -8.35 22.69
CA LEU A 195 6.82 -8.76 21.41
C LEU A 195 7.47 -10.07 20.98
N CYS A 196 6.67 -11.14 20.86
CA CYS A 196 7.10 -12.43 20.38
C CYS A 196 6.63 -12.68 18.95
N GLU A 197 7.54 -13.11 18.08
CA GLU A 197 7.30 -13.47 16.69
C GLU A 197 7.86 -14.85 16.40
N GLN A 198 7.04 -15.75 15.82
CA GLN A 198 7.44 -17.13 15.51
C GLN A 198 8.48 -17.25 14.41
N SER A 199 8.52 -16.28 13.49
CA SER A 199 9.48 -16.28 12.39
C SER A 199 10.80 -15.57 12.77
N ASP A 200 11.78 -15.66 11.88
CA ASP A 200 13.10 -15.04 12.01
C ASP A 200 13.10 -13.52 11.81
N ARG A 201 11.92 -12.93 11.48
CA ARG A 201 11.81 -11.51 11.13
C ARG A 201 10.42 -10.94 11.39
N LEU A 202 10.40 -9.65 11.73
CA LEU A 202 9.18 -8.87 11.83
C LEU A 202 8.64 -8.49 10.44
N GLY A 203 7.35 -8.16 10.37
CA GLY A 203 6.67 -7.63 9.19
C GLY A 203 5.47 -8.48 8.75
N GLY A 204 5.42 -9.76 9.12
CA GLY A 204 4.31 -10.65 8.77
C GLY A 204 3.96 -10.59 7.27
N GLN A 205 2.69 -10.42 6.95
CA GLN A 205 2.17 -10.31 5.58
C GLN A 205 2.78 -9.17 4.75
N LEU A 206 3.33 -8.10 5.37
CA LEU A 206 3.96 -7.02 4.62
C LEU A 206 5.22 -7.50 3.87
N ASN A 207 5.89 -8.54 4.37
CA ASN A 207 7.07 -9.14 3.70
C ASN A 207 6.69 -9.81 2.36
N ILE A 208 5.43 -10.17 2.17
CA ILE A 208 4.88 -10.75 0.94
C ILE A 208 4.23 -9.64 0.10
N ALA A 209 3.47 -8.76 0.74
CA ALA A 209 2.75 -7.68 0.07
C ALA A 209 3.66 -6.65 -0.63
N CYS A 210 4.94 -6.58 -0.28
CA CYS A 210 5.92 -5.71 -0.96
C CYS A 210 6.51 -6.29 -2.25
N VAL A 211 6.28 -7.57 -2.54
CA VAL A 211 6.90 -8.29 -3.68
C VAL A 211 6.31 -7.88 -5.03
N PRO A 212 4.98 -7.74 -5.19
CA PRO A 212 4.40 -7.35 -6.48
C PRO A 212 4.94 -6.02 -7.01
N ILE A 213 4.95 -5.89 -8.34
CA ILE A 213 5.48 -4.70 -9.03
C ILE A 213 4.73 -3.45 -8.57
N GLY A 214 5.49 -2.43 -8.15
CA GLY A 214 4.96 -1.15 -7.67
C GLY A 214 4.52 -1.14 -6.20
N LYS A 215 4.80 -2.20 -5.44
CA LYS A 215 4.50 -2.30 -4.00
C LYS A 215 5.74 -2.18 -3.10
N GLN A 216 6.91 -1.96 -3.68
CA GLN A 216 8.19 -1.89 -2.95
C GLN A 216 8.20 -0.84 -1.83
N GLU A 217 7.37 0.20 -1.92
CA GLU A 217 7.24 1.23 -0.86
C GLU A 217 6.74 0.65 0.49
N ILE A 218 6.10 -0.53 0.48
CA ILE A 218 5.69 -1.23 1.70
C ILE A 218 6.89 -1.63 2.55
N THR A 219 8.06 -1.89 1.95
CA THR A 219 9.29 -2.20 2.69
C THR A 219 9.69 -1.08 3.65
N LYS A 220 9.41 0.19 3.28
CA LYS A 220 9.68 1.35 4.10
C LYS A 220 8.80 1.39 5.34
N VAL A 221 7.54 0.93 5.22
CA VAL A 221 6.64 0.80 6.39
C VAL A 221 7.21 -0.19 7.38
N VAL A 222 7.65 -1.36 6.91
CA VAL A 222 8.28 -2.37 7.78
C VAL A 222 9.54 -1.82 8.45
N LYS A 223 10.40 -1.11 7.70
CA LYS A 223 11.60 -0.47 8.25
C LYS A 223 11.24 0.56 9.33
N TYR A 224 10.29 1.44 9.03
CA TYR A 224 9.80 2.44 9.98
C TYR A 224 9.22 1.78 11.24
N MET A 225 8.31 0.82 11.10
CA MET A 225 7.70 0.16 12.27
C MET A 225 8.74 -0.52 13.14
N LYS A 226 9.75 -1.16 12.55
CA LYS A 226 10.89 -1.73 13.29
C LYS A 226 11.67 -0.67 14.07
N SER A 227 11.95 0.49 13.49
CA SER A 227 12.69 1.57 14.18
C SER A 227 11.92 2.12 15.38
N GLN A 228 10.58 2.05 15.36
CA GLN A 228 9.74 2.50 16.48
C GLN A 228 9.76 1.55 17.69
N LEU A 229 10.25 0.32 17.53
CA LEU A 229 10.33 -0.69 18.59
C LEU A 229 11.58 -0.59 19.46
N THR A 230 12.41 0.43 19.30
CA THR A 230 13.58 0.65 20.19
C THR A 230 13.10 0.70 21.65
N GLY A 231 13.64 -0.19 22.50
CA GLY A 231 13.25 -0.33 23.90
C GLY A 231 12.07 -1.27 24.17
N VAL A 232 11.55 -1.96 23.14
CA VAL A 232 10.67 -3.11 23.26
C VAL A 232 11.54 -4.39 23.30
N ASP A 233 11.25 -5.35 24.17
CA ASP A 233 11.86 -6.69 24.14
C ASP A 233 11.27 -7.49 22.98
N VAL A 234 12.00 -7.56 21.86
CA VAL A 234 11.56 -8.26 20.64
C VAL A 234 12.23 -9.64 20.58
N ARG A 235 11.40 -10.69 20.63
CA ARG A 235 11.83 -12.09 20.60
C ARG A 235 11.38 -12.76 19.30
N LEU A 236 12.33 -12.92 18.40
CA LEU A 236 12.13 -13.67 17.14
C LEU A 236 12.27 -15.18 17.39
N ASN A 237 11.83 -15.99 16.41
CA ASN A 237 11.83 -17.45 16.48
C ASN A 237 11.14 -17.97 17.76
N THR A 238 10.13 -17.24 18.26
CA THR A 238 9.46 -17.52 19.53
C THR A 238 7.97 -17.73 19.31
N THR A 239 7.55 -18.99 19.39
CA THR A 239 6.14 -19.35 19.42
C THR A 239 5.65 -19.34 20.84
N VAL A 240 4.74 -18.45 21.18
CA VAL A 240 4.18 -18.36 22.53
C VAL A 240 3.26 -19.56 22.80
N THR A 241 3.57 -20.28 23.88
CA THR A 241 2.80 -21.46 24.33
C THR A 241 1.95 -21.16 25.55
N LYS A 242 0.98 -22.03 25.86
CA LYS A 242 0.19 -21.92 27.11
C LYS A 242 1.07 -21.95 28.35
N GLU A 243 2.10 -22.80 28.35
CA GLU A 243 3.06 -22.88 29.44
C GLU A 243 3.82 -21.56 29.68
N MET A 244 4.22 -20.87 28.61
CA MET A 244 4.84 -19.53 28.73
C MET A 244 3.87 -18.51 29.33
N ILE A 245 2.60 -18.55 28.95
CA ILE A 245 1.57 -17.66 29.52
C ILE A 245 1.37 -17.93 31.01
N GLU A 246 1.28 -19.18 31.42
CA GLU A 246 1.05 -19.58 32.82
C GLU A 246 2.23 -19.31 33.74
N ASN A 247 3.46 -19.31 33.22
CA ASN A 247 4.68 -19.15 34.00
C ASN A 247 5.31 -17.75 33.82
N GLU A 248 5.85 -17.48 32.63
CA GLU A 248 6.63 -16.27 32.36
C GLU A 248 5.75 -15.02 32.22
N PHE A 249 4.58 -15.16 31.55
CA PHE A 249 3.71 -14.04 31.21
C PHE A 249 2.41 -13.99 32.00
N LYS A 250 2.32 -14.68 33.13
CA LYS A 250 1.07 -14.77 33.95
C LYS A 250 0.53 -13.40 34.39
N ASP A 251 1.41 -12.40 34.57
CA ASP A 251 1.05 -11.06 35.02
C ASP A 251 1.01 -10.04 33.87
N TYR A 252 1.03 -10.52 32.60
CA TYR A 252 0.98 -9.68 31.42
C TYR A 252 -0.43 -9.53 30.88
N GLU A 253 -0.76 -8.33 30.45
CA GLU A 253 -1.88 -8.09 29.56
C GLU A 253 -1.51 -8.61 28.16
N VAL A 254 -2.34 -9.51 27.60
CA VAL A 254 -1.97 -10.20 26.36
C VAL A 254 -2.73 -9.66 25.16
N ILE A 255 -1.98 -9.28 24.13
CA ILE A 255 -2.48 -8.88 22.82
C ILE A 255 -2.09 -9.95 21.80
N THR A 256 -3.06 -10.52 21.10
CA THR A 256 -2.83 -11.52 20.05
C THR A 256 -3.05 -10.91 18.66
N THR A 257 -2.04 -11.03 17.81
CA THR A 257 -2.02 -10.50 16.43
C THR A 257 -1.48 -11.54 15.44
N VAL A 258 -1.90 -12.79 15.61
CA VAL A 258 -1.37 -13.95 14.85
C VAL A 258 -1.82 -13.99 13.39
N GLY A 259 -2.63 -13.03 12.95
CA GLY A 259 -2.93 -12.80 11.54
C GLY A 259 -3.90 -13.78 10.91
N ALA A 260 -3.69 -14.09 9.63
CA ALA A 260 -4.55 -14.92 8.82
C ALA A 260 -3.75 -15.79 7.86
N THR A 261 -4.36 -16.89 7.39
CA THR A 261 -3.81 -17.80 6.38
C THR A 261 -4.59 -17.74 5.08
N PRO A 262 -3.96 -17.92 3.90
CA PRO A 262 -4.66 -17.96 2.63
C PRO A 262 -5.75 -19.02 2.60
N LYS A 263 -6.89 -18.69 1.96
CA LYS A 263 -7.95 -19.65 1.69
C LYS A 263 -7.57 -20.52 0.50
N GLU A 264 -7.81 -21.80 0.65
CA GLU A 264 -7.83 -22.77 -0.44
C GLU A 264 -9.25 -23.30 -0.61
N ILE A 265 -9.59 -23.72 -1.80
CA ILE A 265 -10.91 -24.32 -2.10
C ILE A 265 -10.72 -25.83 -2.12
N GLU A 266 -11.10 -26.50 -1.03
CA GLU A 266 -10.86 -27.95 -0.83
C GLU A 266 -11.23 -28.82 -2.04
N PRO A 267 -12.43 -28.69 -2.67
CA PRO A 267 -12.76 -29.49 -3.85
C PRO A 267 -11.82 -29.31 -5.03
N TYR A 268 -11.08 -28.20 -5.12
CA TYR A 268 -10.18 -27.90 -6.23
C TYR A 268 -8.72 -28.33 -5.98
N LYS A 269 -8.43 -28.82 -4.78
CA LYS A 269 -7.09 -29.36 -4.43
C LYS A 269 -6.77 -30.68 -5.13
N VAL A 270 -7.75 -31.33 -5.79
CA VAL A 270 -7.53 -32.48 -6.63
C VAL A 270 -6.72 -32.16 -7.88
N PHE A 271 -6.60 -30.87 -8.25
CA PHE A 271 -5.81 -30.48 -9.41
C PHE A 271 -4.32 -30.81 -9.21
N LYS A 272 -3.65 -31.28 -10.25
CA LYS A 272 -2.27 -31.83 -10.21
C LYS A 272 -1.23 -30.91 -9.55
N GLN A 273 -1.39 -29.59 -9.65
CA GLN A 273 -0.53 -28.63 -8.95
C GLN A 273 -1.35 -27.43 -8.48
N THR A 274 -1.51 -27.32 -7.19
CA THR A 274 -2.16 -26.18 -6.55
C THR A 274 -1.20 -25.40 -5.67
N MET A 275 -1.39 -24.09 -5.59
CA MET A 275 -0.65 -23.22 -4.69
C MET A 275 -1.47 -21.96 -4.36
N THR A 276 -1.10 -21.29 -3.29
CA THR A 276 -1.65 -19.98 -2.95
C THR A 276 -0.84 -18.87 -3.59
N ALA A 277 -1.42 -17.68 -3.70
CA ALA A 277 -0.66 -16.48 -4.09
C ALA A 277 0.54 -16.22 -3.15
N ASP A 278 0.37 -16.49 -1.85
CA ASP A 278 1.43 -16.35 -0.84
C ASP A 278 2.60 -17.31 -1.07
N ASP A 279 2.32 -18.56 -1.50
CA ASP A 279 3.39 -19.53 -1.86
C ASP A 279 4.28 -18.97 -2.97
N ILE A 280 3.67 -18.32 -3.97
CA ILE A 280 4.38 -17.74 -5.11
C ILE A 280 5.15 -16.50 -4.70
N LEU A 281 4.47 -15.55 -4.07
CA LEU A 281 5.06 -14.25 -3.70
C LEU A 281 6.13 -14.38 -2.62
N SER A 282 6.06 -15.41 -1.76
CA SER A 282 7.13 -15.73 -0.81
C SER A 282 8.29 -16.50 -1.40
N GLY A 283 8.19 -16.96 -2.67
CA GLY A 283 9.20 -17.79 -3.32
C GLY A 283 9.27 -19.24 -2.82
N LYS A 284 8.25 -19.70 -2.08
CA LYS A 284 8.18 -21.08 -1.58
C LYS A 284 7.87 -22.10 -2.66
N LYS A 285 7.03 -21.71 -3.63
CA LYS A 285 6.64 -22.57 -4.76
C LYS A 285 6.74 -21.79 -6.07
N PHE A 286 7.02 -22.49 -7.15
CA PHE A 286 7.15 -21.95 -8.49
C PHE A 286 6.08 -22.55 -9.40
N PRO A 287 5.21 -21.72 -10.03
CA PRO A 287 4.18 -22.19 -10.94
C PRO A 287 4.78 -22.63 -12.29
N GLY A 288 4.05 -23.47 -13.01
CA GLY A 288 4.36 -23.86 -14.38
C GLY A 288 4.17 -22.71 -15.38
N ARG A 289 3.93 -23.09 -16.65
CA ARG A 289 3.81 -22.13 -17.76
C ARG A 289 2.38 -21.62 -17.93
N LYS A 290 1.39 -22.52 -17.97
CA LYS A 290 -0.03 -22.20 -18.14
C LYS A 290 -0.71 -22.18 -16.78
N ILE A 291 -1.11 -20.98 -16.35
CA ILE A 291 -1.52 -20.68 -14.97
C ILE A 291 -2.95 -20.18 -14.95
N VAL A 292 -3.77 -20.75 -14.10
CA VAL A 292 -5.10 -20.22 -13.78
C VAL A 292 -5.08 -19.65 -12.37
N ILE A 293 -5.46 -18.37 -12.21
CA ILE A 293 -5.58 -17.71 -10.92
C ILE A 293 -7.06 -17.51 -10.62
N ILE A 294 -7.53 -18.01 -9.48
CA ILE A 294 -8.89 -17.82 -9.01
C ILE A 294 -8.93 -16.65 -8.02
N GLY A 295 -9.73 -15.63 -8.34
CA GLY A 295 -9.96 -14.44 -7.52
C GLY A 295 -9.31 -13.19 -8.08
N GLY A 296 -10.14 -12.23 -8.50
CA GLY A 296 -9.76 -10.94 -9.06
C GLY A 296 -9.65 -9.81 -8.01
N GLY A 297 -9.42 -10.16 -6.75
CA GLY A 297 -9.05 -9.20 -5.70
C GLY A 297 -7.66 -8.61 -5.92
N SER A 298 -7.21 -7.73 -5.01
CA SER A 298 -5.88 -7.09 -5.12
C SER A 298 -4.77 -8.13 -5.20
N VAL A 299 -4.80 -9.16 -4.36
CA VAL A 299 -3.76 -10.22 -4.31
C VAL A 299 -3.69 -11.00 -5.62
N GLY A 300 -4.84 -11.42 -6.18
CA GLY A 300 -4.87 -12.16 -7.43
C GLY A 300 -4.38 -11.34 -8.63
N CYS A 301 -4.82 -10.08 -8.73
CA CYS A 301 -4.35 -9.17 -9.79
C CYS A 301 -2.85 -8.87 -9.66
N GLU A 302 -2.36 -8.61 -8.46
CA GLU A 302 -0.93 -8.37 -8.20
C GLU A 302 -0.07 -9.60 -8.49
N THR A 303 -0.57 -10.79 -8.17
CA THR A 303 0.10 -12.06 -8.49
C THR A 303 0.12 -12.32 -10.00
N ALA A 304 -1.00 -12.06 -10.70
CA ALA A 304 -1.06 -12.18 -12.15
C ALA A 304 -0.06 -11.25 -12.84
N ASP A 305 0.00 -9.98 -12.43
CA ASP A 305 0.95 -8.99 -12.95
C ASP A 305 2.42 -9.35 -12.65
N TYR A 306 2.68 -9.88 -11.45
CA TYR A 306 4.02 -10.32 -11.03
C TYR A 306 4.51 -11.52 -11.87
N LEU A 307 3.62 -12.47 -12.17
CA LEU A 307 3.95 -13.66 -12.94
C LEU A 307 3.99 -13.42 -14.45
N ALA A 308 3.27 -12.41 -14.94
CA ALA A 308 3.18 -12.11 -16.37
C ALA A 308 4.53 -11.70 -16.95
N PRO A 309 4.80 -12.02 -18.23
CA PRO A 309 6.04 -11.64 -18.91
C PRO A 309 6.30 -10.12 -18.81
N LEU A 310 7.56 -9.73 -18.67
CA LEU A 310 7.94 -8.33 -18.81
C LEU A 310 7.84 -7.93 -20.28
N ILE A 311 7.33 -6.74 -20.54
CA ILE A 311 7.29 -6.16 -21.89
C ILE A 311 8.74 -5.90 -22.32
N ASN A 312 9.13 -6.38 -23.50
CA ASN A 312 10.48 -6.27 -24.05
C ASN A 312 11.57 -7.04 -23.26
N ASP A 313 11.21 -8.10 -22.56
CA ASP A 313 12.18 -8.99 -21.92
C ASP A 313 12.99 -9.75 -23.01
N LEU A 314 14.31 -9.79 -22.86
CA LEU A 314 15.20 -10.60 -23.71
C LEU A 314 14.97 -12.11 -23.53
N PHE A 315 14.47 -12.50 -22.35
CA PHE A 315 14.17 -13.89 -21.99
C PHE A 315 12.73 -13.98 -21.43
N PRO A 316 11.70 -13.84 -22.29
CA PRO A 316 10.31 -13.84 -21.82
C PRO A 316 9.98 -15.17 -21.15
N THR A 317 9.30 -15.11 -20.03
CA THR A 317 8.89 -16.32 -19.26
C THR A 317 7.90 -17.21 -20.02
N ASN A 318 7.33 -16.74 -21.13
CA ASN A 318 6.31 -17.41 -21.96
C ASN A 318 5.15 -17.99 -21.13
N ARG A 319 4.79 -17.33 -20.03
CA ARG A 319 3.66 -17.74 -19.21
C ARG A 319 2.34 -17.31 -19.84
N ASP A 320 1.38 -18.23 -19.87
CA ASP A 320 -0.01 -17.99 -20.24
C ASP A 320 -0.84 -17.93 -18.96
N ILE A 321 -1.38 -16.74 -18.63
CA ILE A 321 -2.07 -16.50 -17.37
C ILE A 321 -3.52 -16.16 -17.64
N THR A 322 -4.42 -16.92 -17.01
CA THR A 322 -5.85 -16.63 -16.99
C THR A 322 -6.29 -16.32 -15.57
N LEU A 323 -6.81 -15.11 -15.35
CA LEU A 323 -7.39 -14.66 -14.10
C LEU A 323 -8.91 -14.79 -14.17
N ILE A 324 -9.50 -15.61 -13.29
CA ILE A 324 -10.94 -15.86 -13.23
C ILE A 324 -11.53 -15.13 -12.02
N GLU A 325 -12.53 -14.28 -12.28
CA GLU A 325 -13.24 -13.51 -11.25
C GLU A 325 -14.75 -13.68 -11.43
N MET A 326 -15.44 -14.06 -10.35
CA MET A 326 -16.87 -14.32 -10.36
C MET A 326 -17.73 -13.06 -10.42
N THR A 327 -17.18 -11.90 -10.06
CA THR A 327 -17.86 -10.62 -10.08
C THR A 327 -17.55 -9.83 -11.36
N LYS A 328 -18.29 -8.73 -11.55
CA LYS A 328 -18.15 -7.86 -12.74
C LYS A 328 -16.92 -6.95 -12.72
N GLY A 329 -16.15 -6.95 -11.65
CA GLY A 329 -15.05 -5.98 -11.49
C GLY A 329 -13.90 -6.51 -10.66
N LEU A 330 -12.70 -6.04 -11.00
CA LEU A 330 -11.47 -6.36 -10.27
C LEU A 330 -11.26 -5.43 -9.07
N MET A 331 -10.50 -5.90 -8.08
CA MET A 331 -9.94 -5.09 -6.97
C MET A 331 -10.98 -4.20 -6.28
N THR A 332 -12.11 -4.77 -5.89
CA THR A 332 -13.18 -4.03 -5.21
C THR A 332 -12.62 -3.37 -3.93
N GLY A 333 -12.87 -2.06 -3.77
CA GLY A 333 -12.38 -1.27 -2.63
C GLY A 333 -11.04 -0.55 -2.86
N GLU A 334 -10.29 -0.86 -3.93
CA GLU A 334 -9.07 -0.14 -4.27
C GLU A 334 -9.34 1.22 -4.94
N SER A 335 -8.34 2.12 -4.90
CA SER A 335 -8.42 3.41 -5.56
C SER A 335 -8.55 3.27 -7.09
N GLY A 336 -9.28 4.17 -7.73
CA GLY A 336 -9.44 4.15 -9.19
C GLY A 336 -8.12 4.24 -9.95
N ALA A 337 -7.14 4.98 -9.42
CA ALA A 337 -5.81 5.10 -10.01
C ALA A 337 -5.04 3.76 -9.95
N THR A 338 -5.07 3.08 -8.80
CA THR A 338 -4.44 1.75 -8.63
C THR A 338 -5.09 0.72 -9.56
N LYS A 339 -6.43 0.65 -9.58
CA LYS A 339 -7.17 -0.25 -10.48
C LYS A 339 -6.79 -0.03 -11.94
N SER A 340 -6.84 1.22 -12.41
CA SER A 340 -6.55 1.56 -13.80
C SER A 340 -5.12 1.19 -14.19
N LEU A 341 -4.14 1.50 -13.33
CA LEU A 341 -2.73 1.21 -13.59
C LEU A 341 -2.48 -0.30 -13.67
N LEU A 342 -2.94 -1.05 -12.67
CA LEU A 342 -2.69 -2.50 -12.59
C LEU A 342 -3.44 -3.27 -13.68
N THR A 343 -4.72 -2.94 -13.93
CA THR A 343 -5.50 -3.59 -15.00
C THR A 343 -4.86 -3.37 -16.36
N ARG A 344 -4.46 -2.12 -16.68
CA ARG A 344 -3.78 -1.81 -17.93
C ARG A 344 -2.49 -2.63 -18.07
N ARG A 345 -1.67 -2.67 -17.04
CA ARG A 345 -0.39 -3.40 -17.06
C ARG A 345 -0.57 -4.90 -17.26
N MET A 346 -1.57 -5.52 -16.61
CA MET A 346 -1.92 -6.94 -16.84
C MET A 346 -2.35 -7.18 -18.29
N MET A 347 -3.19 -6.32 -18.86
CA MET A 347 -3.66 -6.44 -20.25
C MET A 347 -2.50 -6.28 -21.25
N GLU A 348 -1.63 -5.28 -21.04
CA GLU A 348 -0.43 -5.05 -21.88
C GLU A 348 0.53 -6.24 -21.86
N LYS A 349 0.57 -6.98 -20.74
CA LYS A 349 1.38 -8.20 -20.56
C LYS A 349 0.67 -9.48 -21.05
N GLY A 350 -0.53 -9.37 -21.61
CA GLY A 350 -1.26 -10.50 -22.18
C GLY A 350 -1.99 -11.39 -21.17
N VAL A 351 -2.23 -10.92 -19.92
CA VAL A 351 -3.05 -11.64 -18.96
C VAL A 351 -4.49 -11.69 -19.46
N LYS A 352 -5.05 -12.89 -19.57
CA LYS A 352 -6.48 -13.12 -19.91
C LYS A 352 -7.32 -12.90 -18.66
N ILE A 353 -8.28 -11.98 -18.72
CA ILE A 353 -9.14 -11.61 -17.60
C ILE A 353 -10.57 -12.07 -17.90
N GLU A 354 -11.06 -13.02 -17.13
CA GLU A 354 -12.39 -13.59 -17.24
C GLU A 354 -13.26 -13.09 -16.07
N LEU A 355 -14.07 -12.06 -16.32
CA LEU A 355 -15.02 -11.51 -15.35
C LEU A 355 -16.39 -12.20 -15.48
N ASN A 356 -17.23 -12.10 -14.43
CA ASN A 356 -18.51 -12.80 -14.32
C ASN A 356 -18.37 -14.31 -14.59
N SER A 357 -17.25 -14.87 -14.16
CA SER A 357 -16.85 -16.25 -14.48
C SER A 357 -16.66 -17.05 -13.20
N LYS A 358 -17.42 -18.14 -13.07
CA LYS A 358 -17.40 -19.01 -11.89
C LYS A 358 -16.86 -20.38 -12.26
N ILE A 359 -15.86 -20.85 -11.53
CA ILE A 359 -15.39 -22.24 -11.66
C ILE A 359 -16.54 -23.18 -11.28
N THR A 360 -16.84 -24.12 -12.17
CA THR A 360 -17.91 -25.11 -12.00
C THR A 360 -17.40 -26.52 -11.77
N TYR A 361 -16.21 -26.83 -12.28
CA TYR A 361 -15.61 -28.13 -12.17
C TYR A 361 -14.09 -28.08 -12.16
N VAL A 362 -13.46 -28.90 -11.35
CA VAL A 362 -12.01 -29.12 -11.32
C VAL A 362 -11.76 -30.60 -11.04
N ASP A 363 -10.96 -31.25 -11.89
CA ASP A 363 -10.34 -32.55 -11.64
C ASP A 363 -8.80 -32.42 -11.72
N GLU A 364 -8.12 -33.55 -11.82
CA GLU A 364 -6.64 -33.58 -11.83
C GLU A 364 -6.03 -32.77 -12.98
N ASN A 365 -6.68 -32.69 -14.14
CA ASN A 365 -6.13 -32.07 -15.35
C ASN A 365 -7.04 -31.04 -16.01
N THR A 366 -8.31 -30.92 -15.60
CA THR A 366 -9.33 -30.14 -16.27
C THR A 366 -9.89 -29.07 -15.32
N ILE A 367 -10.04 -27.84 -15.81
CA ILE A 367 -10.74 -26.75 -15.14
C ILE A 367 -11.86 -26.28 -16.06
N LYS A 368 -13.10 -26.25 -15.55
CA LYS A 368 -14.23 -25.65 -16.26
C LYS A 368 -14.78 -24.45 -15.50
N TYR A 369 -15.21 -23.45 -16.26
CA TYR A 369 -15.90 -22.29 -15.71
C TYR A 369 -17.11 -21.92 -16.56
N GLU A 370 -18.09 -21.32 -15.91
CA GLU A 370 -19.28 -20.77 -16.56
C GLU A 370 -19.14 -19.24 -16.63
N LYS A 371 -19.48 -18.70 -17.83
CA LYS A 371 -19.60 -17.28 -18.09
C LYS A 371 -20.81 -17.03 -18.98
N ASN A 372 -21.72 -16.16 -18.56
CA ASN A 372 -22.96 -15.86 -19.31
C ASN A 372 -23.77 -17.10 -19.69
N HIS A 373 -23.89 -18.08 -18.77
CA HIS A 373 -24.57 -19.38 -18.97
C HIS A 373 -23.94 -20.29 -20.05
N GLN A 374 -22.70 -20.00 -20.43
CA GLN A 374 -21.92 -20.85 -21.33
C GLN A 374 -20.75 -21.45 -20.56
N GLU A 375 -20.54 -22.77 -20.71
CA GLU A 375 -19.41 -23.46 -20.12
C GLU A 375 -18.16 -23.36 -21.03
N TYR A 376 -17.02 -23.09 -20.39
CA TYR A 376 -15.70 -23.05 -21.01
C TYR A 376 -14.79 -24.06 -20.33
N VAL A 377 -13.91 -24.67 -21.11
CA VAL A 377 -12.93 -25.65 -20.63
C VAL A 377 -11.53 -25.09 -20.80
N LEU A 378 -10.70 -25.23 -19.79
CA LEU A 378 -9.29 -24.88 -19.80
C LEU A 378 -8.47 -26.16 -19.76
N ASP A 379 -7.86 -26.51 -20.90
CA ASP A 379 -7.00 -27.65 -21.04
C ASP A 379 -5.53 -27.30 -20.91
N ASP A 380 -4.70 -28.31 -20.61
CA ASP A 380 -3.24 -28.17 -20.47
C ASP A 380 -2.78 -27.15 -19.45
N VAL A 381 -3.58 -26.87 -18.43
CA VAL A 381 -3.20 -25.99 -17.32
C VAL A 381 -2.15 -26.70 -16.47
N ASP A 382 -1.06 -25.98 -16.15
CA ASP A 382 0.00 -26.52 -15.28
C ASP A 382 -0.30 -26.28 -13.81
N THR A 383 -0.80 -25.08 -13.49
CA THR A 383 -0.93 -24.64 -12.10
C THR A 383 -2.25 -23.92 -11.85
N LEU A 384 -2.92 -24.28 -10.77
CA LEU A 384 -4.08 -23.59 -10.23
C LEU A 384 -3.68 -22.80 -8.99
N VAL A 385 -3.91 -21.46 -9.02
CA VAL A 385 -3.52 -20.55 -7.94
C VAL A 385 -4.75 -20.02 -7.20
N PHE A 386 -4.76 -20.16 -5.88
CA PHE A 386 -5.80 -19.61 -5.03
C PHE A 386 -5.44 -18.20 -4.58
N ALA A 387 -6.29 -17.22 -4.90
CA ALA A 387 -6.24 -15.84 -4.44
C ALA A 387 -7.62 -15.38 -3.95
N VAL A 388 -8.33 -16.24 -3.22
CA VAL A 388 -9.74 -16.11 -2.83
C VAL A 388 -9.92 -15.59 -1.41
N GLY A 389 -8.91 -14.90 -0.89
CA GLY A 389 -8.92 -14.28 0.44
C GLY A 389 -8.23 -15.12 1.51
N TYR A 390 -8.50 -14.78 2.77
CA TYR A 390 -7.82 -15.34 3.93
C TYR A 390 -8.81 -15.84 4.99
N ASN A 391 -8.37 -16.75 5.83
CA ASN A 391 -9.07 -17.20 7.04
C ASN A 391 -8.33 -16.65 8.27
N PRO A 392 -9.04 -16.08 9.27
CA PRO A 392 -8.43 -15.70 10.55
C PRO A 392 -7.75 -16.90 11.19
N VAL A 393 -6.57 -16.71 11.76
CA VAL A 393 -5.94 -17.69 12.63
C VAL A 393 -6.53 -17.54 14.04
N ALA A 394 -7.03 -18.63 14.59
CA ALA A 394 -7.56 -18.63 15.97
C ALA A 394 -6.45 -18.27 16.96
N SER A 395 -6.77 -17.45 17.96
CA SER A 395 -5.83 -17.16 19.03
C SER A 395 -5.52 -18.45 19.82
N PRO A 396 -4.24 -18.73 20.05
CA PRO A 396 -3.86 -19.86 20.93
C PRO A 396 -4.06 -19.52 22.41
N ILE A 397 -4.43 -18.27 22.75
CA ILE A 397 -4.50 -17.74 24.11
C ILE A 397 -5.92 -17.27 24.38
N GLU A 398 -6.52 -17.79 25.46
CA GLU A 398 -7.82 -17.39 25.95
C GLU A 398 -7.74 -16.00 26.63
N ASN A 399 -8.81 -15.23 26.55
CA ASN A 399 -8.95 -13.89 27.15
C ASN A 399 -7.92 -12.85 26.66
N ALA A 400 -7.22 -13.09 25.55
CA ALA A 400 -6.34 -12.11 24.94
C ALA A 400 -7.14 -11.08 24.12
N HIS A 401 -6.62 -9.84 24.03
CA HIS A 401 -7.12 -8.85 23.10
C HIS A 401 -6.79 -9.26 21.66
N LEU A 402 -7.80 -9.56 20.87
CA LEU A 402 -7.60 -9.93 19.45
C LEU A 402 -7.51 -8.69 18.58
N ILE A 403 -6.44 -8.55 17.81
CA ILE A 403 -6.18 -7.39 16.99
C ILE A 403 -5.75 -7.80 15.56
N GLY A 404 -6.25 -7.07 14.57
CA GLY A 404 -5.93 -7.31 13.16
C GLY A 404 -6.64 -8.52 12.57
N ASP A 405 -5.99 -9.22 11.63
CA ASP A 405 -6.62 -10.25 10.82
C ASP A 405 -7.04 -11.50 11.60
N CYS A 406 -6.48 -11.77 12.76
CA CYS A 406 -6.96 -12.85 13.63
C CYS A 406 -8.31 -12.54 14.28
N GLN A 407 -8.67 -11.26 14.42
CA GLN A 407 -10.01 -10.81 14.82
C GLN A 407 -10.94 -10.78 13.61
N LYS A 408 -10.51 -10.08 12.57
CA LYS A 408 -11.26 -9.91 11.32
C LYS A 408 -10.31 -9.57 10.18
N VAL A 409 -10.27 -10.42 9.17
CA VAL A 409 -9.46 -10.18 7.97
C VAL A 409 -9.84 -8.85 7.32
N GLY A 410 -8.84 -8.02 7.09
CA GLY A 410 -9.01 -6.66 6.58
C GLY A 410 -7.86 -6.19 5.70
N THR A 411 -7.65 -4.89 5.67
CA THR A 411 -6.56 -4.23 4.97
C THR A 411 -5.45 -3.83 5.97
N LEU A 412 -4.29 -3.44 5.45
CA LEU A 412 -3.22 -2.87 6.29
C LEU A 412 -3.73 -1.71 7.16
N LYS A 413 -4.62 -0.86 6.60
CA LYS A 413 -5.25 0.22 7.36
C LYS A 413 -6.05 -0.33 8.55
N ASP A 414 -6.86 -1.36 8.32
CA ASP A 414 -7.72 -1.92 9.36
C ASP A 414 -6.86 -2.53 10.48
N ALA A 415 -5.80 -3.26 10.13
CA ALA A 415 -4.87 -3.85 11.09
C ALA A 415 -4.18 -2.79 11.97
N ILE A 416 -3.62 -1.74 11.36
CA ILE A 416 -2.94 -0.65 12.09
C ILE A 416 -3.93 0.17 12.92
N THR A 417 -5.10 0.51 12.35
CA THR A 417 -6.12 1.30 13.06
C THR A 417 -6.70 0.55 14.25
N ASN A 418 -6.98 -0.75 14.08
CA ASN A 418 -7.48 -1.61 15.14
C ASN A 418 -6.45 -1.76 16.27
N ALA A 419 -5.18 -1.97 15.93
CA ALA A 419 -4.08 -2.01 16.89
C ALA A 419 -3.98 -0.71 17.71
N TYR A 420 -3.98 0.43 17.04
CA TYR A 420 -3.95 1.74 17.70
C TYR A 420 -5.14 1.92 18.67
N GLN A 421 -6.36 1.64 18.21
CA GLN A 421 -7.57 1.87 18.99
C GLN A 421 -7.65 0.99 20.23
N ILE A 422 -7.42 -0.32 20.10
CA ILE A 422 -7.50 -1.26 21.22
C ILE A 422 -6.37 -1.03 22.20
N THR A 423 -5.14 -0.85 21.73
CA THR A 423 -4.00 -0.69 22.63
C THR A 423 -4.01 0.66 23.36
N LYS A 424 -4.65 1.70 22.78
CA LYS A 424 -4.84 2.99 23.46
C LYS A 424 -5.71 2.88 24.73
N GLU A 425 -6.53 1.85 24.84
CA GLU A 425 -7.41 1.62 25.99
C GLU A 425 -6.78 0.73 27.09
N ILE A 426 -5.66 0.08 26.82
CA ILE A 426 -4.91 -0.75 27.78
C ILE A 426 -4.14 0.13 28.77
#